data_24292e378d123bb3e10a68dcca9efdae
#
_entry.id   24292e378d123bb3e10a68dcca9efdae
#
_cell.length_a   1.000
_cell.length_b   1.000
_cell.length_c   1.000
_cell.angle_alpha   90.00
_cell.angle_beta   90.00
_cell.angle_gamma   90.00
#
_symmetry.space_group_name_H-M   'P 1'
#
loop_
_entity.id
_entity.type
_entity.pdbx_description
1 polymer ?
#
loop_
_entity_poly.entity_id
_entity_poly.type
_entity_poly.pdbx_seq_one_letter_code
_entity_poly.pdbx_strand_id
1 'polypeptide(L)'
;KTTFIKKYASYLLKKGMNIGILENDFGAVNVDMMLLQDLMGDNCELEMVSGGCDADCHRRRFKTKLIAMGMCGYDRVIVEPSGIFDVDEFFDALHEEPLDKWYEIGNVIAIVDAKLAEDFSAEADYLLASEVADAGCVLLSRSQEATEEEIHSTKEHLNRALGQIQCKRRLDSEIMDKNWDDFT
;
A
#
# COMPACT_ATOMS: atom_id res chain seq x y z
N LYS A 1 2.04 -0.05 -8.06
CA LYS A 1 2.14 0.57 -6.73
C LYS A 1 3.12 1.76 -6.77
N THR A 2 4.37 1.58 -7.13
CA THR A 2 5.45 2.59 -7.14
C THR A 2 5.10 3.87 -7.88
N THR A 3 4.45 3.76 -9.07
CA THR A 3 3.99 4.94 -9.83
C THR A 3 3.00 5.79 -9.03
N PHE A 4 2.10 5.16 -8.27
CA PHE A 4 1.18 5.86 -7.39
C PHE A 4 1.93 6.55 -6.26
N ILE A 5 2.82 5.82 -5.58
CA ILE A 5 3.65 6.37 -4.48
C ILE A 5 4.42 7.60 -4.96
N LYS A 6 5.08 7.51 -6.12
CA LYS A 6 5.83 8.63 -6.71
C LYS A 6 4.94 9.87 -6.93
N LYS A 7 3.75 9.70 -7.48
CA LYS A 7 2.80 10.80 -7.72
C LYS A 7 2.25 11.38 -6.42
N TYR A 8 1.87 10.53 -5.48
CA TYR A 8 1.32 10.95 -4.19
C TYR A 8 2.37 11.66 -3.34
N ALA A 9 3.56 11.12 -3.24
CA ALA A 9 4.69 11.75 -2.56
C ALA A 9 5.02 13.12 -3.17
N SER A 10 5.08 13.22 -4.49
CA SER A 10 5.30 14.49 -5.18
C SER A 10 4.21 15.53 -4.86
N TYR A 11 2.97 15.09 -4.70
CA TYR A 11 1.86 15.95 -4.31
C TYR A 11 2.02 16.46 -2.86
N LEU A 12 2.36 15.58 -1.91
CA LEU A 12 2.60 15.95 -0.52
C LEU A 12 3.77 16.92 -0.36
N LEU A 13 4.87 16.66 -1.08
CA LEU A 13 6.03 17.54 -1.11
C LEU A 13 5.69 18.95 -1.64
N LYS A 14 4.85 19.05 -2.69
CA LYS A 14 4.35 20.35 -3.20
C LYS A 14 3.49 21.09 -2.18
N LYS A 15 2.85 20.39 -1.24
CA LYS A 15 2.15 20.99 -0.10
C LYS A 15 3.09 21.43 1.01
N GLY A 16 4.40 21.20 0.88
CA GLY A 16 5.40 21.56 1.88
C GLY A 16 5.51 20.58 3.05
N MET A 17 4.99 19.36 2.89
CA MET A 17 5.05 18.33 3.93
C MET A 17 6.44 17.67 3.95
N ASN A 18 6.86 17.26 5.15
CA ASN A 18 8.04 16.42 5.35
C ASN A 18 7.57 14.96 5.39
N ILE A 19 8.07 14.12 4.48
CA ILE A 19 7.56 12.77 4.30
C ILE A 19 8.66 11.71 4.39
N GLY A 20 8.30 10.56 4.94
CA GLY A 20 9.07 9.33 4.85
C GLY A 20 8.39 8.32 3.93
N ILE A 21 9.16 7.59 3.15
CA ILE A 21 8.67 6.46 2.36
C ILE A 21 9.38 5.21 2.87
N LEU A 22 8.61 4.21 3.28
CA LEU A 22 9.13 2.92 3.75
C LEU A 22 8.69 1.82 2.79
N GLU A 23 9.66 1.29 2.06
CA GLU A 23 9.47 0.12 1.21
C GLU A 23 9.84 -1.15 1.97
N ASN A 24 8.94 -2.10 1.94
CA ASN A 24 9.10 -3.38 2.59
C ASN A 24 9.19 -4.48 1.51
N ASP A 25 10.41 -4.82 1.10
CA ASP A 25 10.66 -5.80 0.04
C ASP A 25 11.54 -6.94 0.52
N PHE A 26 11.17 -8.17 0.13
CA PHE A 26 11.97 -9.37 0.35
C PHE A 26 13.07 -9.59 -0.72
N GLY A 27 13.06 -8.78 -1.78
CA GLY A 27 14.00 -8.89 -2.91
C GLY A 27 15.42 -8.44 -2.56
N ALA A 28 16.40 -8.99 -3.29
CA ALA A 28 17.80 -8.61 -3.15
C ALA A 28 18.14 -7.30 -3.88
N VAL A 29 17.31 -6.86 -4.82
CA VAL A 29 17.47 -5.63 -5.60
C VAL A 29 16.12 -4.94 -5.69
N ASN A 30 16.01 -3.77 -5.08
CA ASN A 30 14.78 -2.99 -5.12
C ASN A 30 14.82 -2.00 -6.31
N VAL A 31 14.12 -2.38 -7.39
CA VAL A 31 13.96 -1.53 -8.57
C VAL A 31 13.09 -0.31 -8.24
N ASP A 32 12.14 -0.47 -7.32
CA ASP A 32 11.19 0.56 -6.93
C ASP A 32 11.90 1.70 -6.20
N MET A 33 12.89 1.39 -5.34
CA MET A 33 13.75 2.41 -4.73
C MET A 33 14.46 3.29 -5.77
N MET A 34 14.94 2.70 -6.86
CA MET A 34 15.59 3.48 -7.92
C MET A 34 14.62 4.46 -8.58
N LEU A 35 13.36 4.10 -8.73
CA LEU A 35 12.32 4.96 -9.32
C LEU A 35 11.89 6.10 -8.39
N LEU A 36 12.10 5.96 -7.09
CA LEU A 36 11.75 6.95 -6.07
C LEU A 36 12.93 7.86 -5.68
N GLN A 37 14.15 7.52 -6.07
CA GLN A 37 15.36 8.29 -5.72
C GLN A 37 15.27 9.78 -6.10
N ASP A 38 14.59 10.09 -7.19
CA ASP A 38 14.41 11.49 -7.63
C ASP A 38 13.61 12.35 -6.63
N LEU A 39 12.90 11.71 -5.70
CA LEU A 39 12.11 12.39 -4.66
C LEU A 39 12.92 12.71 -3.42
N MET A 40 14.10 12.07 -3.24
CA MET A 40 14.93 12.24 -2.06
C MET A 40 15.46 13.67 -1.97
N GLY A 41 15.39 14.24 -0.78
CA GLY A 41 15.84 15.59 -0.50
C GLY A 41 15.57 15.97 0.96
N ASP A 42 15.68 17.24 1.27
CA ASP A 42 15.54 17.74 2.65
C ASP A 42 14.17 17.41 3.30
N ASN A 43 13.13 17.23 2.50
CA ASN A 43 11.76 16.95 2.96
C ASN A 43 11.24 15.55 2.56
N CYS A 44 12.11 14.68 2.03
CA CYS A 44 11.72 13.33 1.65
C CYS A 44 12.84 12.34 1.91
N GLU A 45 12.61 11.39 2.78
CA GLU A 45 13.52 10.29 3.05
C GLU A 45 12.93 8.97 2.59
N LEU A 46 13.75 8.15 1.98
CA LEU A 46 13.39 6.83 1.48
C LEU A 46 14.15 5.77 2.28
N GLU A 47 13.40 4.92 2.94
CA GLU A 47 13.89 3.82 3.76
C GLU A 47 13.41 2.47 3.23
N MET A 48 14.18 1.44 3.47
CA MET A 48 13.85 0.08 3.03
C MET A 48 14.02 -0.92 4.17
N VAL A 49 13.09 -1.85 4.23
CA VAL A 49 13.27 -3.10 4.99
C VAL A 49 13.53 -4.21 4.00
N SER A 50 14.76 -4.71 3.97
CA SER A 50 15.15 -5.81 3.09
C SER A 50 15.61 -7.02 3.89
N GLY A 51 15.29 -8.19 3.37
CA GLY A 51 15.76 -9.47 3.88
C GLY A 51 15.27 -9.77 5.31
N GLY A 52 15.54 -10.96 5.72
CA GLY A 52 15.24 -11.52 7.03
C GLY A 52 15.49 -13.02 6.90
N CYS A 53 15.95 -13.69 7.97
CA CYS A 53 16.10 -15.12 7.96
C CYS A 53 14.73 -15.84 8.05
N ASP A 54 13.73 -15.15 8.57
CA ASP A 54 12.36 -15.60 8.76
C ASP A 54 11.39 -14.41 8.91
N ALA A 55 10.09 -14.67 8.98
CA ALA A 55 9.03 -13.68 9.11
C ALA A 55 9.19 -12.83 10.39
N ASP A 56 9.55 -13.46 11.51
CA ASP A 56 9.73 -12.76 12.79
C ASP A 56 10.90 -11.77 12.77
N CYS A 57 11.98 -12.14 12.08
CA CYS A 57 13.14 -11.26 11.89
C CYS A 57 12.76 -10.05 11.04
N HIS A 58 11.99 -10.28 9.98
CA HIS A 58 11.51 -9.24 9.09
C HIS A 58 10.56 -8.27 9.82
N ARG A 59 9.59 -8.79 10.56
CA ARG A 59 8.66 -8.00 11.39
C ARG A 59 9.42 -7.11 12.39
N ARG A 60 10.43 -7.63 13.07
CA ARG A 60 11.26 -6.85 14.01
C ARG A 60 12.03 -5.73 13.31
N ARG A 61 12.58 -5.99 12.12
CA ARG A 61 13.28 -4.95 11.33
C ARG A 61 12.31 -3.86 10.88
N PHE A 62 11.13 -4.25 10.41
CA PHE A 62 10.07 -3.32 10.02
C PHE A 62 9.67 -2.41 11.19
N LYS A 63 9.36 -2.99 12.35
CA LYS A 63 9.04 -2.23 13.56
C LYS A 63 10.19 -1.28 13.97
N THR A 64 11.44 -1.74 13.91
CA THR A 64 12.62 -0.93 14.23
C THR A 64 12.74 0.27 13.27
N LYS A 65 12.49 0.08 11.99
CA LYS A 65 12.49 1.17 11.00
C LYS A 65 11.39 2.18 11.27
N LEU A 66 10.17 1.74 11.54
CA LEU A 66 9.07 2.65 11.91
C LEU A 66 9.38 3.44 13.18
N ILE A 67 10.02 2.82 14.19
CA ILE A 67 10.47 3.54 15.39
C ILE A 67 11.47 4.63 15.01
N ALA A 68 12.48 4.32 14.20
CA ALA A 68 13.46 5.29 13.76
C ALA A 68 12.82 6.44 12.97
N MET A 69 11.91 6.13 12.05
CA MET A 69 11.19 7.14 11.26
C MET A 69 10.26 8.00 12.13
N GLY A 70 9.62 7.43 13.16
CA GLY A 70 8.80 8.20 14.12
C GLY A 70 9.60 9.22 14.89
N MET A 71 10.90 8.98 15.13
CA MET A 71 11.82 9.94 15.76
C MET A 71 12.25 11.07 14.81
N CYS A 72 12.14 10.91 13.50
CA CYS A 72 12.49 11.92 12.52
C CYS A 72 11.46 13.04 12.38
N GLY A 73 10.23 12.84 12.87
CA GLY A 73 9.18 13.85 12.90
C GLY A 73 8.58 14.14 11.51
N TYR A 74 8.35 13.12 10.71
CA TYR A 74 7.65 13.26 9.44
C TYR A 74 6.17 13.61 9.64
N ASP A 75 5.64 14.48 8.79
CA ASP A 75 4.21 14.77 8.73
C ASP A 75 3.41 13.56 8.21
N ARG A 76 4.06 12.76 7.34
CA ARG A 76 3.45 11.57 6.73
C ARG A 76 4.49 10.50 6.45
N VAL A 77 4.16 9.26 6.77
CA VAL A 77 4.93 8.09 6.36
C VAL A 77 4.08 7.26 5.40
N ILE A 78 4.59 7.05 4.18
CA ILE A 78 3.98 6.19 3.17
C ILE A 78 4.64 4.83 3.29
N VAL A 79 3.86 3.80 3.55
CA VAL A 79 4.37 2.42 3.67
C VAL A 79 3.87 1.59 2.49
N GLU A 80 4.79 0.96 1.76
CA GLU A 80 4.47 -0.08 0.79
C GLU A 80 4.82 -1.44 1.40
N PRO A 81 3.84 -2.21 1.90
CA PRO A 81 4.12 -3.55 2.41
C PRO A 81 4.43 -4.52 1.27
N SER A 82 5.26 -5.51 1.56
CA SER A 82 5.51 -6.64 0.66
C SER A 82 4.21 -7.42 0.41
N GLY A 83 4.05 -7.99 -0.80
CA GLY A 83 2.87 -8.78 -1.16
C GLY A 83 2.68 -10.10 -0.41
N ILE A 84 3.60 -10.47 0.49
CA ILE A 84 3.49 -11.60 1.42
C ILE A 84 3.32 -11.14 2.87
N PHE A 85 3.11 -9.85 3.09
CA PHE A 85 2.90 -9.30 4.42
C PHE A 85 1.42 -9.42 4.78
N ASP A 86 1.15 -10.02 5.94
CA ASP A 86 -0.20 -10.10 6.47
C ASP A 86 -0.66 -8.70 6.92
N VAL A 87 -1.81 -8.27 6.41
CA VAL A 87 -2.37 -6.94 6.69
C VAL A 87 -2.69 -6.79 8.17
N ASP A 88 -3.20 -7.83 8.81
CA ASP A 88 -3.53 -7.85 10.24
C ASP A 88 -2.26 -7.70 11.09
N GLU A 89 -1.18 -8.42 10.75
CA GLU A 89 0.10 -8.29 11.44
C GLU A 89 0.69 -6.88 11.34
N PHE A 90 0.46 -6.20 10.21
CA PHE A 90 0.90 -4.82 10.04
C PHE A 90 0.17 -3.87 10.99
N PHE A 91 -1.15 -3.97 11.06
CA PHE A 91 -1.94 -3.13 11.96
C PHE A 91 -1.66 -3.46 13.42
N ASP A 92 -1.51 -4.73 13.77
CA ASP A 92 -1.11 -5.14 15.13
C ASP A 92 0.22 -4.51 15.53
N ALA A 93 1.22 -4.50 14.64
CA ALA A 93 2.50 -3.86 14.91
C ALA A 93 2.36 -2.35 15.16
N LEU A 94 1.47 -1.65 14.47
CA LEU A 94 1.22 -0.23 14.68
C LEU A 94 0.50 0.07 16.01
N HIS A 95 -0.29 -0.88 16.53
CA HIS A 95 -0.95 -0.76 17.83
C HIS A 95 -0.05 -1.13 19.02
N GLU A 96 1.17 -1.63 18.78
CA GLU A 96 2.15 -1.90 19.84
C GLU A 96 2.94 -0.64 20.22
N GLU A 97 3.27 -0.51 21.53
CA GLU A 97 4.19 0.55 21.99
C GLU A 97 5.58 0.43 21.32
N PRO A 98 6.23 1.56 20.95
CA PRO A 98 5.79 2.94 21.10
C PRO A 98 5.03 3.49 19.88
N LEU A 99 4.78 2.67 18.85
CA LEU A 99 4.22 3.09 17.56
C LEU A 99 2.81 3.65 17.71
N ASP A 100 1.99 3.08 18.59
CA ASP A 100 0.64 3.52 18.94
C ASP A 100 0.55 4.98 19.41
N LYS A 101 1.66 5.52 19.94
CA LYS A 101 1.75 6.90 20.43
C LYS A 101 2.30 7.88 19.39
N TRP A 102 2.95 7.36 18.36
CA TRP A 102 3.65 8.18 17.37
C TRP A 102 2.99 8.20 16.01
N TYR A 103 2.17 7.20 15.74
CA TYR A 103 1.51 7.04 14.45
C TYR A 103 0.00 7.02 14.58
N GLU A 104 -0.64 7.68 13.65
CA GLU A 104 -2.06 7.55 13.38
C GLU A 104 -2.24 6.93 12.00
N ILE A 105 -3.09 5.91 11.91
CA ILE A 105 -3.38 5.25 10.63
C ILE A 105 -4.20 6.21 9.78
N GLY A 106 -3.62 6.62 8.67
CA GLY A 106 -4.28 7.44 7.66
C GLY A 106 -5.06 6.60 6.65
N ASN A 107 -4.86 6.87 5.37
CA ASN A 107 -5.53 6.12 4.31
C ASN A 107 -4.85 4.79 4.01
N VAL A 108 -5.63 3.73 4.02
CA VAL A 108 -5.24 2.40 3.52
C VAL A 108 -5.73 2.28 2.08
N ILE A 109 -4.80 2.09 1.15
CA ILE A 109 -5.08 2.15 -0.29
C ILE A 109 -4.67 0.82 -0.94
N ALA A 110 -5.64 0.09 -1.47
CA ALA A 110 -5.37 -1.07 -2.31
C ALA A 110 -5.22 -0.63 -3.77
N ILE A 111 -4.18 -1.13 -4.44
CA ILE A 111 -3.94 -0.87 -5.85
C ILE A 111 -4.02 -2.18 -6.62
N VAL A 112 -5.06 -2.31 -7.42
CA VAL A 112 -5.36 -3.50 -8.22
C VAL A 112 -5.13 -3.21 -9.69
N ASP A 113 -4.67 -4.20 -10.45
CA ASP A 113 -4.54 -4.08 -11.90
C ASP A 113 -5.92 -4.02 -12.56
N ALA A 114 -6.14 -3.06 -13.45
CA ALA A 114 -7.39 -2.97 -14.21
C ALA A 114 -7.59 -4.14 -15.19
N LYS A 115 -6.52 -4.88 -15.50
CA LYS A 115 -6.50 -6.09 -16.33
C LYS A 115 -6.19 -7.31 -15.46
N LEU A 116 -6.99 -7.53 -14.42
CA LEU A 116 -6.81 -8.65 -13.53
C LEU A 116 -7.03 -9.97 -14.29
N ALA A 117 -6.13 -10.93 -14.11
CA ALA A 117 -6.30 -12.25 -14.73
C ALA A 117 -7.54 -12.95 -14.18
N GLU A 118 -8.21 -13.72 -15.02
CA GLU A 118 -9.45 -14.43 -14.63
C GLU A 118 -9.17 -15.70 -13.81
N ASP A 119 -8.00 -16.31 -13.99
CA ASP A 119 -7.62 -17.59 -13.40
C ASP A 119 -6.73 -17.43 -12.16
N PHE A 120 -7.30 -16.96 -11.07
CA PHE A 120 -6.63 -16.94 -9.78
C PHE A 120 -6.85 -18.25 -9.01
N SER A 121 -5.82 -18.67 -8.24
CA SER A 121 -6.02 -19.73 -7.26
C SER A 121 -6.91 -19.24 -6.11
N ALA A 122 -7.53 -20.17 -5.38
CA ALA A 122 -8.36 -19.81 -4.23
C ALA A 122 -7.58 -19.03 -3.15
N GLU A 123 -6.28 -19.35 -2.98
CA GLU A 123 -5.41 -18.62 -2.07
C GLU A 123 -5.13 -17.19 -2.56
N ALA A 124 -4.91 -17.01 -3.87
CA ALA A 124 -4.68 -15.69 -4.44
C ALA A 124 -5.95 -14.82 -4.37
N ASP A 125 -7.12 -15.39 -4.61
CA ASP A 125 -8.40 -14.71 -4.44
C ASP A 125 -8.65 -14.30 -2.98
N TYR A 126 -8.30 -15.17 -2.03
CA TYR A 126 -8.43 -14.88 -0.61
C TYR A 126 -7.52 -13.70 -0.20
N LEU A 127 -6.24 -13.73 -0.59
CA LEU A 127 -5.30 -12.65 -0.30
C LEU A 127 -5.75 -11.33 -0.91
N LEU A 128 -6.14 -11.34 -2.18
CA LEU A 128 -6.66 -10.17 -2.88
C LEU A 128 -7.91 -9.61 -2.18
N ALA A 129 -8.82 -10.48 -1.79
CA ALA A 129 -10.04 -10.08 -1.10
C ALA A 129 -9.75 -9.47 0.28
N SER A 130 -8.83 -10.05 1.05
CA SER A 130 -8.41 -9.54 2.36
C SER A 130 -7.80 -8.14 2.23
N GLU A 131 -6.84 -7.94 1.32
CA GLU A 131 -6.21 -6.63 1.08
C GLU A 131 -7.24 -5.56 0.65
N VAL A 132 -8.20 -5.94 -0.18
CA VAL A 132 -9.25 -5.02 -0.66
C VAL A 132 -10.30 -4.75 0.41
N ALA A 133 -10.62 -5.72 1.27
CA ALA A 133 -11.59 -5.55 2.35
C ALA A 133 -11.17 -4.49 3.37
N ASP A 134 -9.89 -4.48 3.72
CA ASP A 134 -9.31 -3.57 4.72
C ASP A 134 -8.94 -2.19 4.16
N ALA A 135 -8.90 -2.06 2.83
CA ALA A 135 -8.57 -0.79 2.20
C ALA A 135 -9.71 0.24 2.34
N GLY A 136 -9.38 1.44 2.79
CA GLY A 136 -10.29 2.59 2.76
C GLY A 136 -10.61 3.05 1.34
N CYS A 137 -9.68 2.83 0.40
CA CYS A 137 -9.82 3.16 -1.01
C CYS A 137 -9.21 2.05 -1.89
N VAL A 138 -9.87 1.75 -3.00
CA VAL A 138 -9.37 0.81 -4.02
C VAL A 138 -9.16 1.55 -5.32
N LEU A 139 -7.95 1.47 -5.88
CA LEU A 139 -7.57 2.11 -7.13
C LEU A 139 -7.25 1.06 -8.20
N LEU A 140 -7.72 1.29 -9.41
CA LEU A 140 -7.33 0.47 -10.55
C LEU A 140 -6.13 1.08 -11.27
N SER A 141 -4.99 0.39 -11.22
CA SER A 141 -3.80 0.76 -11.99
C SER A 141 -3.97 0.37 -13.46
N ARG A 142 -3.27 1.08 -14.35
CA ARG A 142 -3.33 0.87 -15.80
C ARG A 142 -4.72 0.99 -16.42
N SER A 143 -5.63 1.71 -15.78
CA SER A 143 -7.00 1.91 -16.28
C SER A 143 -7.06 2.62 -17.64
N GLN A 144 -6.03 3.42 -17.98
CA GLN A 144 -5.93 4.07 -19.30
C GLN A 144 -5.61 3.08 -20.44
N GLU A 145 -5.08 1.91 -20.10
CA GLU A 145 -4.71 0.84 -21.06
C GLU A 145 -5.77 -0.26 -21.13
N ALA A 146 -6.74 -0.23 -20.21
CA ALA A 146 -7.79 -1.23 -20.10
C ALA A 146 -9.05 -0.80 -20.86
N THR A 147 -9.74 -1.76 -21.44
CA THR A 147 -11.08 -1.56 -22.01
C THR A 147 -12.12 -1.48 -20.91
N GLU A 148 -13.30 -0.94 -21.22
CA GLU A 148 -14.41 -0.92 -20.25
C GLU A 148 -14.84 -2.34 -19.83
N GLU A 149 -14.72 -3.31 -20.74
CA GLU A 149 -15.03 -4.72 -20.46
C GLU A 149 -14.02 -5.34 -19.48
N GLU A 150 -12.72 -5.07 -19.64
CA GLU A 150 -11.67 -5.52 -18.72
C GLU A 150 -11.84 -4.90 -17.33
N ILE A 151 -12.17 -3.61 -17.26
CA ILE A 151 -12.45 -2.93 -15.99
C ILE A 151 -13.68 -3.54 -15.32
N HIS A 152 -14.74 -3.81 -16.08
CA HIS A 152 -15.96 -4.44 -15.56
C HIS A 152 -15.68 -5.86 -15.04
N SER A 153 -14.97 -6.68 -15.81
CA SER A 153 -14.56 -8.04 -15.41
C SER A 153 -13.73 -8.02 -14.13
N THR A 154 -12.77 -7.09 -14.02
CA THR A 154 -11.97 -6.90 -12.80
C THR A 154 -12.84 -6.56 -11.59
N LYS A 155 -13.80 -5.65 -11.74
CA LYS A 155 -14.74 -5.29 -10.64
C LYS A 155 -15.62 -6.47 -10.22
N GLU A 156 -16.12 -7.24 -11.19
CA GLU A 156 -16.91 -8.44 -10.90
C GLU A 156 -16.08 -9.50 -10.16
N HIS A 157 -14.83 -9.70 -10.60
CA HIS A 157 -13.90 -10.61 -9.93
C HIS A 157 -13.67 -10.20 -8.47
N LEU A 158 -13.34 -8.93 -8.23
CA LEU A 158 -13.14 -8.41 -6.88
C LEU A 158 -14.39 -8.57 -6.00
N ASN A 159 -15.58 -8.25 -6.52
CA ASN A 159 -16.83 -8.41 -5.79
C ASN A 159 -17.14 -9.89 -5.48
N ARG A 160 -16.80 -10.81 -6.37
CA ARG A 160 -16.93 -12.25 -6.15
C ARG A 160 -15.95 -12.72 -5.06
N ALA A 161 -14.70 -12.30 -5.11
CA ALA A 161 -13.69 -12.63 -4.10
C ALA A 161 -14.07 -12.08 -2.70
N LEU A 162 -14.51 -10.83 -2.62
CA LEU A 162 -15.06 -10.24 -1.38
C LEU A 162 -16.25 -11.04 -0.82
N GLY A 163 -17.12 -11.53 -1.70
CA GLY A 163 -18.26 -12.39 -1.31
C GLY A 163 -17.81 -13.71 -0.70
N GLN A 164 -16.71 -14.30 -1.16
CA GLN A 164 -16.16 -15.55 -0.62
C GLN A 164 -15.69 -15.41 0.84
N ILE A 165 -15.13 -14.26 1.20
CA ILE A 165 -14.73 -13.94 2.60
C ILE A 165 -15.87 -13.31 3.42
N GLN A 166 -17.09 -13.34 2.92
CA GLN A 166 -18.28 -12.77 3.56
C GLN A 166 -18.21 -11.26 3.83
N CYS A 167 -17.34 -10.54 3.11
CA CYS A 167 -17.27 -9.10 3.19
C CYS A 167 -18.51 -8.44 2.55
N LYS A 168 -19.11 -7.48 3.26
CA LYS A 168 -20.30 -6.76 2.77
C LYS A 168 -19.98 -5.64 1.78
N ARG A 169 -18.70 -5.31 1.63
CA ARG A 169 -18.24 -4.27 0.71
C ARG A 169 -18.53 -4.65 -0.74
N ARG A 170 -18.95 -3.66 -1.52
CA ARG A 170 -19.16 -3.79 -2.97
C ARG A 170 -18.45 -2.65 -3.69
N LEU A 171 -17.76 -2.97 -4.77
CA LEU A 171 -16.99 -2.03 -5.59
C LEU A 171 -17.77 -1.65 -6.85
N ASP A 172 -18.96 -1.07 -6.70
CA ASP A 172 -19.88 -0.87 -7.83
C ASP A 172 -19.56 0.41 -8.63
N SER A 173 -19.18 1.51 -7.95
CA SER A 173 -19.06 2.82 -8.63
C SER A 173 -17.91 3.70 -8.15
N GLU A 174 -17.27 3.39 -7.04
CA GLU A 174 -16.45 4.37 -6.30
C GLU A 174 -14.96 4.42 -6.67
N ILE A 175 -14.54 3.66 -7.69
CA ILE A 175 -13.12 3.56 -8.06
C ILE A 175 -12.65 4.76 -8.89
N MET A 176 -13.56 5.62 -9.32
CA MET A 176 -13.30 6.67 -10.30
C MET A 176 -13.30 8.05 -9.66
N ASP A 177 -12.36 8.88 -10.07
CA ASP A 177 -12.28 10.32 -9.79
C ASP A 177 -12.01 10.72 -8.33
N LYS A 178 -11.04 10.08 -7.68
CA LYS A 178 -10.45 10.60 -6.45
C LYS A 178 -9.42 11.69 -6.76
N ASN A 179 -9.58 12.85 -6.11
CA ASN A 179 -8.56 13.89 -6.10
C ASN A 179 -7.48 13.56 -5.07
N TRP A 180 -6.28 14.12 -5.25
CA TRP A 180 -5.20 13.89 -4.28
C TRP A 180 -5.55 14.36 -2.86
N ASP A 181 -6.40 15.38 -2.73
CA ASP A 181 -6.88 15.85 -1.44
C ASP A 181 -7.74 14.82 -0.69
N ASP A 182 -8.36 13.87 -1.40
CA ASP A 182 -9.16 12.80 -0.80
C ASP A 182 -8.30 11.75 -0.07
N PHE A 183 -6.97 11.78 -0.25
CA PHE A 183 -6.01 10.89 0.40
C PHE A 183 -5.25 11.54 1.57
N THR A 184 -5.60 12.73 1.97
CA THR A 184 -4.93 13.46 3.07
C THR A 184 -5.74 13.45 4.35
#